data_78fec0306c030fa5405a5f1bbf5c6bbe
#
_entry.id   78fec0306c030fa5405a5f1bbf5c6bbe
#
_cell.length_a   1.000
_cell.length_b   1.000
_cell.length_c   1.000
_cell.angle_alpha   90.00
_cell.angle_beta   90.00
_cell.angle_gamma   90.00
#
_symmetry.space_group_name_H-M   'P 1'
#
loop_
_entity.id
_entity.type
_entity.pdbx_description
1 polymer ?
#
loop_
_entity_poly.entity_id
_entity_poly.type
_entity_poly.pdbx_seq_one_letter_code
_entity_poly.pdbx_strand_id
1 'polypeptide(L)'
;GFSTTNLRYMKRYYNLFGEILPQLGAELPEATNLPQVGAEIYAIPWGHIKLIVDKCKDEPEKAMFFVDEVIKNNWSRAVLLNFLDTNLYERQGKAISNFQTTLPAYTGDLAQEITKDPYNFDFIALNRDYNEKELKDALTEKVMNLLIEMGKGFAFVGREYPLPIEGTEEYIDLLFYHLNLHCYVVVEVKIKEFKSRDIGQIGTYINIVDDIVKMDSDGKTIGLIICKEKNNVLAKYAVNSSNEPIA
;
A
#
# COMPACT_ATOMS: atom_id res chain seq x y z
N GLY A 1 33.94 -22.61 7.68
CA GLY A 1 32.79 -23.48 7.42
C GLY A 1 31.49 -22.76 7.73
N PHE A 2 30.39 -23.20 7.15
CA PHE A 2 29.07 -22.63 7.43
C PHE A 2 28.56 -23.12 8.79
N SER A 3 27.93 -22.23 9.56
CA SER A 3 27.28 -22.64 10.81
C SER A 3 26.08 -23.57 10.55
N THR A 4 25.75 -24.44 11.50
CA THR A 4 24.60 -25.34 11.41
C THR A 4 23.29 -24.56 11.15
N THR A 5 23.15 -23.37 11.73
CA THR A 5 22.04 -22.47 11.51
C THR A 5 21.94 -22.01 10.05
N ASN A 6 23.07 -21.59 9.45
CA ASN A 6 23.07 -21.18 8.05
C ASN A 6 22.75 -22.34 7.10
N LEU A 7 23.24 -23.55 7.39
CA LEU A 7 22.89 -24.74 6.60
C LEU A 7 21.39 -25.07 6.63
N ARG A 8 20.75 -24.87 7.80
CA ARG A 8 19.28 -25.02 7.92
C ARG A 8 18.53 -23.97 7.07
N TYR A 9 18.99 -22.71 7.07
CA TYR A 9 18.41 -21.67 6.22
C TYR A 9 18.63 -21.95 4.73
N MET A 10 19.80 -22.42 4.33
CA MET A 10 20.06 -22.83 2.94
C MET A 10 19.13 -23.95 2.48
N LYS A 11 18.88 -24.96 3.34
CA LYS A 11 17.92 -26.03 3.04
C LYS A 11 16.48 -25.48 2.88
N ARG A 12 16.03 -24.61 3.79
CA ARG A 12 14.70 -23.97 3.69
C ARG A 12 14.58 -23.08 2.46
N TYR A 13 15.61 -22.30 2.16
CA TYR A 13 15.71 -21.50 0.96
C TYR A 13 15.54 -22.37 -0.30
N TYR A 14 16.27 -23.48 -0.39
CA TYR A 14 16.16 -24.39 -1.51
C TYR A 14 14.75 -25.02 -1.61
N ASN A 15 14.16 -25.39 -0.50
CA ASN A 15 12.81 -25.95 -0.51
C ASN A 15 11.76 -24.92 -0.97
N LEU A 16 11.92 -23.65 -0.58
CA LEU A 16 10.96 -22.58 -0.89
C LEU A 16 11.08 -22.09 -2.34
N PHE A 17 12.31 -21.97 -2.84
CA PHE A 17 12.60 -21.37 -4.14
C PHE A 17 13.12 -22.37 -5.18
N GLY A 18 13.33 -23.65 -4.82
CA GLY A 18 14.01 -24.62 -5.65
C GLY A 18 13.35 -24.92 -6.99
N GLU A 19 12.03 -24.81 -7.07
CA GLU A 19 11.28 -24.95 -8.32
C GLU A 19 11.38 -23.69 -9.22
N ILE A 20 11.66 -22.55 -8.61
CA ILE A 20 11.79 -21.25 -9.29
C ILE A 20 13.23 -21.02 -9.74
N LEU A 21 14.20 -21.52 -8.96
CA LEU A 21 15.61 -21.43 -9.29
C LEU A 21 15.94 -22.38 -10.45
N PRO A 22 16.70 -21.92 -11.49
CA PRO A 22 17.22 -22.84 -12.49
C PRO A 22 17.97 -23.96 -11.80
N GLN A 23 17.72 -25.21 -12.19
CA GLN A 23 18.44 -26.37 -11.65
C GLN A 23 19.93 -26.11 -11.78
N LEU A 24 20.63 -26.02 -10.65
CA LEU A 24 22.08 -25.90 -10.56
C LEU A 24 22.70 -27.19 -11.12
N GLY A 25 22.98 -27.19 -12.41
CA GLY A 25 23.48 -28.35 -13.16
C GLY A 25 23.28 -28.27 -14.67
N ALA A 26 22.36 -27.46 -15.15
CA ALA A 26 22.43 -26.97 -16.51
C ALA A 26 23.63 -25.99 -16.58
N GLU A 27 24.55 -26.21 -17.53
CA GLU A 27 25.65 -25.27 -17.81
C GLU A 27 25.12 -23.86 -17.71
N LEU A 28 25.74 -23.02 -16.86
CA LEU A 28 25.39 -21.62 -16.72
C LEU A 28 25.39 -21.04 -18.13
N PRO A 29 24.25 -20.63 -18.69
CA PRO A 29 24.28 -19.90 -19.95
C PRO A 29 25.14 -18.65 -19.69
N GLU A 30 26.03 -18.35 -20.62
CA GLU A 30 26.83 -17.13 -20.57
C GLU A 30 25.94 -15.97 -20.08
N ALA A 31 26.38 -15.26 -19.11
CA ALA A 31 25.81 -14.21 -18.23
C ALA A 31 24.60 -13.34 -18.68
N THR A 32 23.85 -13.71 -19.68
CA THR A 32 22.81 -12.84 -20.30
C THR A 32 21.37 -13.35 -20.25
N ASN A 33 21.11 -14.60 -19.81
CA ASN A 33 19.75 -15.15 -19.82
C ASN A 33 19.41 -16.04 -18.61
N LEU A 34 19.69 -15.59 -17.38
CA LEU A 34 18.96 -16.13 -16.24
C LEU A 34 17.49 -15.74 -16.39
N PRO A 35 16.52 -16.65 -16.18
CA PRO A 35 15.12 -16.25 -16.07
C PRO A 35 15.03 -15.10 -15.06
N GLN A 36 14.43 -13.99 -15.44
CA GLN A 36 14.39 -12.74 -14.68
C GLN A 36 14.04 -12.95 -13.20
N VAL A 37 13.11 -13.86 -12.93
CA VAL A 37 12.64 -14.28 -11.61
C VAL A 37 13.74 -14.92 -10.73
N GLY A 38 14.64 -15.71 -11.30
CA GLY A 38 15.73 -16.34 -10.52
C GLY A 38 16.85 -15.35 -10.17
N ALA A 39 17.09 -14.33 -11.01
CA ALA A 39 18.10 -13.30 -10.77
C ALA A 39 17.71 -12.36 -9.61
N GLU A 40 16.44 -12.07 -9.45
CA GLU A 40 15.90 -11.17 -8.43
C GLU A 40 16.16 -11.67 -7.00
N ILE A 41 16.06 -12.96 -6.76
CA ILE A 41 16.32 -13.56 -5.45
C ILE A 41 17.77 -13.33 -4.99
N TYR A 42 18.72 -13.30 -5.93
CA TYR A 42 20.14 -13.03 -5.63
C TYR A 42 20.43 -11.54 -5.39
N ALA A 43 19.52 -10.65 -5.79
CA ALA A 43 19.71 -9.21 -5.65
C ALA A 43 19.49 -8.70 -4.20
N ILE A 44 18.82 -9.49 -3.34
CA ILE A 44 18.52 -9.06 -1.97
C ILE A 44 19.49 -9.69 -0.95
N PRO A 45 19.83 -8.95 0.15
CA PRO A 45 20.75 -9.43 1.16
C PRO A 45 20.27 -10.71 1.86
N TRP A 46 21.20 -11.61 2.20
CA TRP A 46 20.89 -12.87 2.90
C TRP A 46 20.06 -12.69 4.19
N GLY A 47 20.23 -11.52 4.87
CA GLY A 47 19.43 -11.19 6.05
C GLY A 47 17.93 -11.02 5.76
N HIS A 48 17.56 -10.52 4.57
CA HIS A 48 16.17 -10.42 4.11
C HIS A 48 15.64 -11.79 3.71
N ILE A 49 16.42 -12.57 2.97
CA ILE A 49 16.06 -13.95 2.60
C ILE A 49 15.70 -14.77 3.83
N LYS A 50 16.47 -14.69 4.92
CA LYS A 50 16.18 -15.43 6.15
C LYS A 50 14.82 -15.07 6.75
N LEU A 51 14.43 -13.79 6.74
CA LEU A 51 13.12 -13.35 7.21
C LEU A 51 11.99 -13.89 6.33
N ILE A 52 12.15 -13.82 5.02
CA ILE A 52 11.16 -14.33 4.05
C ILE A 52 10.98 -15.84 4.25
N VAL A 53 12.07 -16.59 4.30
CA VAL A 53 12.05 -18.06 4.51
C VAL A 53 11.39 -18.45 5.84
N ASP A 54 11.60 -17.66 6.90
CA ASP A 54 11.00 -17.94 8.22
C ASP A 54 9.49 -17.67 8.23
N LYS A 55 9.04 -16.63 7.52
CA LYS A 55 7.66 -16.16 7.55
C LYS A 55 6.77 -16.75 6.46
N CYS A 56 7.31 -16.94 5.26
CA CYS A 56 6.53 -17.46 4.12
C CYS A 56 6.54 -19.00 4.05
N LYS A 57 7.47 -19.69 4.74
CA LYS A 57 7.54 -21.16 4.85
C LYS A 57 7.37 -21.88 3.50
N ASP A 58 6.18 -22.45 3.23
CA ASP A 58 5.85 -23.25 2.06
C ASP A 58 4.97 -22.48 1.05
N GLU A 59 5.03 -21.13 1.08
CA GLU A 59 4.26 -20.24 0.20
C GLU A 59 5.21 -19.52 -0.79
N PRO A 60 5.63 -20.15 -1.90
CA PRO A 60 6.63 -19.58 -2.81
C PRO A 60 6.15 -18.28 -3.50
N GLU A 61 4.87 -18.18 -3.85
CA GLU A 61 4.31 -16.98 -4.46
C GLU A 61 4.37 -15.78 -3.51
N LYS A 62 4.01 -15.99 -2.25
CA LYS A 62 4.12 -14.97 -1.20
C LYS A 62 5.58 -14.58 -0.95
N ALA A 63 6.48 -15.56 -0.97
CA ALA A 63 7.91 -15.31 -0.81
C ALA A 63 8.46 -14.45 -1.96
N MET A 64 8.09 -14.75 -3.21
CA MET A 64 8.47 -13.95 -4.37
C MET A 64 7.89 -12.54 -4.32
N PHE A 65 6.63 -12.38 -3.94
CA PHE A 65 6.04 -11.05 -3.72
C PHE A 65 6.91 -10.20 -2.79
N PHE A 66 7.38 -10.74 -1.65
CA PHE A 66 8.23 -9.99 -0.75
C PHE A 66 9.66 -9.76 -1.29
N VAL A 67 10.19 -10.65 -2.14
CA VAL A 67 11.44 -10.42 -2.87
C VAL A 67 11.29 -9.20 -3.78
N ASP A 68 10.25 -9.16 -4.58
CA ASP A 68 9.96 -8.08 -5.53
C ASP A 68 9.74 -6.74 -4.81
N GLU A 69 8.97 -6.76 -3.73
CA GLU A 69 8.72 -5.56 -2.92
C GLU A 69 9.99 -5.02 -2.25
N VAL A 70 10.89 -5.89 -1.79
CA VAL A 70 12.21 -5.48 -1.25
C VAL A 70 13.03 -4.77 -2.33
N ILE A 71 13.07 -5.33 -3.55
CA ILE A 71 13.83 -4.76 -4.67
C ILE A 71 13.21 -3.44 -5.12
N LYS A 72 11.90 -3.45 -5.41
CA LYS A 72 11.13 -2.31 -5.89
C LYS A 72 11.24 -1.10 -4.94
N ASN A 73 11.22 -1.35 -3.64
CA ASN A 73 11.12 -0.31 -2.62
C ASN A 73 12.40 -0.09 -1.81
N ASN A 74 13.47 -0.86 -2.03
CA ASN A 74 14.68 -0.85 -1.23
C ASN A 74 14.42 -0.96 0.28
N TRP A 75 13.52 -1.86 0.68
CA TRP A 75 13.16 -2.00 2.08
C TRP A 75 14.34 -2.42 2.95
N SER A 76 14.46 -1.75 4.08
CA SER A 76 15.32 -2.22 5.16
C SER A 76 14.76 -3.51 5.76
N ARG A 77 15.63 -4.26 6.48
CA ARG A 77 15.21 -5.47 7.18
C ARG A 77 14.06 -5.23 8.17
N ALA A 78 14.03 -4.06 8.82
CA ALA A 78 12.98 -3.70 9.78
C ALA A 78 11.63 -3.44 9.07
N VAL A 79 11.64 -2.75 7.94
CA VAL A 79 10.45 -2.50 7.12
C VAL A 79 9.90 -3.81 6.55
N LEU A 80 10.76 -4.67 6.00
CA LEU A 80 10.35 -6.00 5.54
C LEU A 80 9.69 -6.82 6.65
N LEU A 81 10.30 -6.86 7.84
CA LEU A 81 9.74 -7.59 8.99
C LEU A 81 8.36 -7.06 9.37
N ASN A 82 8.19 -5.74 9.41
CA ASN A 82 6.91 -5.12 9.68
C ASN A 82 5.82 -5.58 8.68
N PHE A 83 6.12 -5.57 7.38
CA PHE A 83 5.16 -5.97 6.36
C PHE A 83 4.89 -7.48 6.32
N LEU A 84 5.87 -8.30 6.66
CA LEU A 84 5.67 -9.73 6.87
C LEU A 84 4.75 -10.01 8.08
N ASP A 85 4.96 -9.28 9.19
CA ASP A 85 4.18 -9.45 10.41
C ASP A 85 2.75 -8.88 10.28
N THR A 86 2.54 -7.90 9.41
CA THR A 86 1.24 -7.28 9.16
C THR A 86 0.52 -7.82 7.92
N ASN A 87 0.95 -8.96 7.39
CA ASN A 87 0.31 -9.68 6.28
C ASN A 87 0.05 -8.80 5.04
N LEU A 88 1.06 -8.04 4.58
CA LEU A 88 0.91 -7.15 3.43
C LEU A 88 0.43 -7.89 2.18
N TYR A 89 0.94 -9.11 1.93
CA TYR A 89 0.58 -9.92 0.76
C TYR A 89 -0.93 -10.13 0.62
N GLU A 90 -1.62 -10.35 1.74
CA GLU A 90 -3.05 -10.62 1.78
C GLU A 90 -3.91 -9.37 1.61
N ARG A 91 -3.39 -8.18 1.91
CA ARG A 91 -4.18 -6.93 1.98
C ARG A 91 -3.85 -5.89 0.90
N GLN A 92 -2.70 -6.00 0.21
CA GLN A 92 -2.33 -5.07 -0.85
C GLN A 92 -3.24 -5.24 -2.07
N GLY A 93 -3.72 -4.12 -2.63
CA GLY A 93 -4.61 -4.10 -3.78
C GLY A 93 -6.02 -4.64 -3.51
N LYS A 94 -6.41 -4.88 -2.24
CA LYS A 94 -7.69 -5.51 -1.89
C LYS A 94 -8.81 -4.53 -1.56
N ALA A 95 -8.55 -3.24 -1.56
CA ALA A 95 -9.61 -2.26 -1.31
C ALA A 95 -10.73 -2.35 -2.36
N ILE A 96 -11.96 -2.13 -1.92
CA ILE A 96 -13.10 -1.96 -2.80
C ILE A 96 -12.95 -0.61 -3.49
N SER A 97 -12.83 -0.58 -4.83
CA SER A 97 -12.66 0.65 -5.59
C SER A 97 -13.48 0.66 -6.88
N ASN A 98 -13.61 1.83 -7.49
CA ASN A 98 -14.12 2.02 -8.84
C ASN A 98 -13.05 2.51 -9.84
N PHE A 99 -11.77 2.35 -9.50
CA PHE A 99 -10.65 2.87 -10.30
C PHE A 99 -10.63 2.34 -11.73
N GLN A 100 -11.06 1.09 -11.95
CA GLN A 100 -11.11 0.48 -13.29
C GLN A 100 -12.14 1.13 -14.21
N THR A 101 -13.12 1.83 -13.65
CA THR A 101 -14.20 2.48 -14.43
C THR A 101 -14.05 4.00 -14.49
N THR A 102 -13.28 4.60 -13.57
CA THR A 102 -13.16 6.06 -13.41
C THR A 102 -11.80 6.60 -13.82
N LEU A 103 -10.79 5.73 -14.00
CA LEU A 103 -9.45 6.10 -14.42
C LEU A 103 -9.06 5.38 -15.72
N PRO A 104 -8.08 5.91 -16.49
CA PRO A 104 -7.45 5.15 -17.58
C PRO A 104 -6.89 3.82 -17.07
N ALA A 105 -6.95 2.74 -17.86
CA ALA A 105 -6.63 1.37 -17.43
C ALA A 105 -5.30 1.27 -16.66
N TYR A 106 -4.20 1.78 -17.22
CA TYR A 106 -2.89 1.73 -16.56
C TYR A 106 -2.87 2.48 -15.21
N THR A 107 -3.50 3.65 -15.14
CA THR A 107 -3.60 4.43 -13.90
C THR A 107 -4.50 3.75 -12.89
N GLY A 108 -5.60 3.14 -13.36
CA GLY A 108 -6.51 2.37 -12.52
C GLY A 108 -5.86 1.15 -11.88
N ASP A 109 -5.04 0.41 -12.63
CA ASP A 109 -4.28 -0.73 -12.10
C ASP A 109 -3.29 -0.29 -11.03
N LEU A 110 -2.50 0.76 -11.28
CA LEU A 110 -1.57 1.32 -10.30
C LEU A 110 -2.30 1.88 -9.07
N ALA A 111 -3.43 2.57 -9.27
CA ALA A 111 -4.23 3.11 -8.17
C ALA A 111 -4.80 1.97 -7.30
N GLN A 112 -5.19 0.85 -7.90
CA GLN A 112 -5.62 -0.32 -7.14
C GLN A 112 -4.48 -0.94 -6.35
N GLU A 113 -3.30 -1.09 -6.96
CA GLU A 113 -2.12 -1.71 -6.34
C GLU A 113 -1.65 -0.95 -5.09
N ILE A 114 -1.75 0.37 -5.06
CA ILE A 114 -1.32 1.17 -3.90
C ILE A 114 -2.30 1.13 -2.73
N THR A 115 -3.51 0.60 -2.91
CA THR A 115 -4.49 0.47 -1.82
C THR A 115 -4.22 -0.73 -0.93
N LYS A 116 -4.76 -0.69 0.28
CA LYS A 116 -4.73 -1.82 1.22
C LYS A 116 -6.08 -2.01 1.88
N ASP A 117 -6.41 -3.24 2.21
CA ASP A 117 -7.61 -3.54 2.98
C ASP A 117 -7.35 -4.76 3.90
N PRO A 118 -7.28 -4.55 5.20
CA PRO A 118 -7.28 -3.26 5.90
C PRO A 118 -5.92 -2.53 5.88
N TYR A 119 -5.92 -1.23 6.16
CA TYR A 119 -4.72 -0.51 6.58
C TYR A 119 -4.34 -0.91 8.01
N ASN A 120 -3.04 -1.01 8.29
CA ASN A 120 -2.54 -1.33 9.62
C ASN A 120 -2.08 -0.06 10.35
N PHE A 121 -2.74 0.24 11.46
CA PHE A 121 -2.42 1.36 12.34
C PHE A 121 -2.00 0.91 13.75
N ASP A 122 -1.50 -0.32 13.91
CA ASP A 122 -1.04 -0.86 15.21
C ASP A 122 0.12 -0.05 15.82
N PHE A 123 0.81 0.75 14.99
CA PHE A 123 1.83 1.67 15.47
C PHE A 123 1.27 2.85 16.29
N ILE A 124 -0.06 3.03 16.30
CA ILE A 124 -0.74 4.08 17.05
C ILE A 124 -1.23 3.49 18.37
N ALA A 125 -0.67 3.95 19.46
CA ALA A 125 -1.15 3.58 20.80
C ALA A 125 -2.32 4.49 21.20
N LEU A 126 -3.53 4.11 20.82
CA LEU A 126 -4.76 4.79 21.26
C LEU A 126 -5.49 3.98 22.31
N ASN A 127 -6.16 4.68 23.25
CA ASN A 127 -7.09 4.06 24.18
C ASN A 127 -8.30 3.49 23.41
N ARG A 128 -9.03 2.53 24.01
CA ARG A 128 -10.16 1.86 23.33
C ARG A 128 -11.27 2.81 22.87
N ASP A 129 -11.43 3.96 23.52
CA ASP A 129 -12.51 4.93 23.30
C ASP A 129 -12.01 6.23 22.68
N TYR A 130 -11.04 6.14 21.76
CA TYR A 130 -10.51 7.33 21.04
C TYR A 130 -11.55 7.93 20.10
N ASN A 131 -11.50 9.26 19.95
CA ASN A 131 -12.29 10.00 18.97
C ASN A 131 -11.52 10.21 17.65
N GLU A 132 -12.21 10.74 16.64
CA GLU A 132 -11.65 10.94 15.29
C GLU A 132 -10.49 11.93 15.28
N LYS A 133 -10.55 12.98 16.10
CA LYS A 133 -9.48 13.97 16.23
C LYS A 133 -8.22 13.32 16.83
N GLU A 134 -8.37 12.54 17.91
CA GLU A 134 -7.25 11.83 18.53
C GLU A 134 -6.57 10.85 17.57
N LEU A 135 -7.35 10.17 16.71
CA LEU A 135 -6.79 9.31 15.67
C LEU A 135 -6.00 10.14 14.64
N LYS A 136 -6.55 11.24 14.14
CA LYS A 136 -5.85 12.12 13.18
C LYS A 136 -4.58 12.74 13.77
N ASP A 137 -4.62 13.16 15.02
CA ASP A 137 -3.46 13.69 15.74
C ASP A 137 -2.36 12.61 15.86
N ALA A 138 -2.72 11.42 16.30
CA ALA A 138 -1.78 10.30 16.45
C ALA A 138 -1.18 9.82 15.12
N LEU A 139 -1.97 9.79 14.04
CA LEU A 139 -1.48 9.52 12.68
C LEU A 139 -0.44 10.55 12.24
N THR A 140 -0.66 11.82 12.56
CA THR A 140 0.26 12.89 12.19
C THR A 140 1.53 12.87 13.03
N GLU A 141 1.44 12.61 14.34
CA GLU A 141 2.60 12.43 15.20
C GLU A 141 3.49 11.27 14.74
N LYS A 142 2.89 10.23 14.15
CA LYS A 142 3.56 9.05 13.61
C LYS A 142 3.65 9.09 12.09
N VAL A 143 3.80 10.27 11.49
CA VAL A 143 3.75 10.46 10.03
C VAL A 143 4.72 9.54 9.26
N MET A 144 5.90 9.23 9.83
CA MET A 144 6.83 8.30 9.20
C MET A 144 6.26 6.88 9.11
N ASN A 145 5.59 6.42 10.17
CA ASN A 145 4.94 5.12 10.18
C ASN A 145 3.71 5.11 9.24
N LEU A 146 2.97 6.22 9.22
CA LEU A 146 1.86 6.40 8.29
C LEU A 146 2.34 6.32 6.82
N LEU A 147 3.42 7.02 6.47
CA LEU A 147 4.00 6.97 5.11
C LEU A 147 4.52 5.57 4.75
N ILE A 148 5.10 4.84 5.70
CA ILE A 148 5.50 3.44 5.49
C ILE A 148 4.26 2.58 5.21
N GLU A 149 3.21 2.75 6.00
CA GLU A 149 1.97 2.00 5.80
C GLU A 149 1.26 2.39 4.49
N MET A 150 1.19 3.67 4.14
CA MET A 150 0.66 4.11 2.83
C MET A 150 1.44 3.47 1.68
N GLY A 151 2.76 3.44 1.76
CA GLY A 151 3.63 2.80 0.78
C GLY A 151 4.41 3.78 -0.08
N LYS A 152 5.15 3.23 -1.04
CA LYS A 152 6.03 4.01 -1.93
C LYS A 152 5.22 4.94 -2.83
N GLY A 153 5.72 6.14 -2.98
CA GLY A 153 5.15 7.16 -3.86
C GLY A 153 4.26 8.17 -3.13
N PHE A 154 3.85 7.89 -1.90
CA PHE A 154 3.09 8.85 -1.12
C PHE A 154 3.97 9.95 -0.54
N ALA A 155 3.65 11.20 -0.85
CA ALA A 155 4.22 12.40 -0.24
C ALA A 155 3.12 13.09 0.58
N PHE A 156 3.39 13.35 1.87
CA PHE A 156 2.44 14.01 2.75
C PHE A 156 2.39 15.51 2.45
N VAL A 157 1.21 16.04 2.10
CA VAL A 157 0.98 17.46 1.81
C VAL A 157 0.49 18.18 3.05
N GLY A 158 -0.49 17.61 3.77
CA GLY A 158 -1.02 18.22 4.97
C GLY A 158 -2.14 17.44 5.65
N ARG A 159 -2.43 17.83 6.87
CA ARG A 159 -3.62 17.38 7.62
C ARG A 159 -4.58 18.55 7.79
N GLU A 160 -5.86 18.24 8.00
CA GLU A 160 -6.91 19.26 8.13
C GLU A 160 -6.68 20.37 7.08
N TYR A 161 -6.45 19.88 5.82
CA TYR A 161 -6.07 20.77 4.73
C TYR A 161 -7.27 21.64 4.34
N PRO A 162 -7.19 22.97 4.50
CA PRO A 162 -8.32 23.85 4.24
C PRO A 162 -8.62 23.92 2.75
N LEU A 163 -9.89 23.76 2.39
CA LEU A 163 -10.34 23.95 1.02
C LEU A 163 -10.67 25.43 0.80
N PRO A 164 -10.14 26.06 -0.27
CA PRO A 164 -10.30 27.48 -0.52
C PRO A 164 -11.67 27.81 -1.13
N ILE A 165 -12.75 27.52 -0.39
CA ILE A 165 -14.13 27.78 -0.82
C ILE A 165 -14.65 28.99 -0.05
N GLU A 166 -15.06 30.02 -0.77
CA GLU A 166 -15.62 31.21 -0.15
C GLU A 166 -16.92 30.92 0.61
N GLY A 167 -16.96 31.31 1.88
CA GLY A 167 -18.14 31.17 2.74
C GLY A 167 -18.34 29.80 3.41
N THR A 168 -17.42 28.86 3.24
CA THR A 168 -17.45 27.55 3.91
C THR A 168 -16.09 27.20 4.50
N GLU A 169 -16.11 26.59 5.68
CA GLU A 169 -14.90 26.02 6.31
C GLU A 169 -14.94 24.50 6.15
N GLU A 170 -14.38 24.00 5.04
CA GLU A 170 -14.24 22.57 4.76
C GLU A 170 -12.77 22.18 4.79
N TYR A 171 -12.50 21.01 5.35
CA TYR A 171 -11.14 20.51 5.54
C TYR A 171 -11.03 19.05 5.09
N ILE A 172 -9.97 18.74 4.36
CA ILE A 172 -9.58 17.35 4.06
C ILE A 172 -8.80 16.81 5.25
N ASP A 173 -9.16 15.64 5.76
CA ASP A 173 -8.49 15.04 6.91
C ASP A 173 -6.98 14.89 6.69
N LEU A 174 -6.59 14.21 5.60
CA LEU A 174 -5.19 14.06 5.18
C LEU A 174 -5.11 14.22 3.66
N LEU A 175 -4.21 15.08 3.21
CA LEU A 175 -3.91 15.26 1.80
C LEU A 175 -2.52 14.73 1.50
N PHE A 176 -2.42 13.89 0.46
CA PHE A 176 -1.16 13.40 -0.08
C PHE A 176 -1.03 13.75 -1.55
N TYR A 177 0.18 13.66 -2.06
CA TYR A 177 0.48 13.60 -3.49
C TYR A 177 1.17 12.27 -3.80
N HIS A 178 0.75 11.60 -4.86
CA HIS A 178 1.35 10.32 -5.26
C HIS A 178 2.29 10.52 -6.44
N LEU A 179 3.60 10.34 -6.22
CA LEU A 179 4.67 10.65 -7.15
C LEU A 179 4.60 9.86 -8.47
N ASN A 180 4.20 8.58 -8.44
CA ASN A 180 4.16 7.75 -9.65
C ASN A 180 2.84 7.92 -10.43
N LEU A 181 1.77 8.27 -9.75
CA LEU A 181 0.46 8.54 -10.37
C LEU A 181 0.33 10.01 -10.82
N HIS A 182 1.24 10.86 -10.34
CA HIS A 182 1.21 12.31 -10.57
C HIS A 182 -0.16 12.91 -10.25
N CYS A 183 -0.72 12.57 -9.10
CA CYS A 183 -2.03 13.05 -8.68
C CYS A 183 -2.11 13.28 -7.16
N TYR A 184 -3.06 14.10 -6.74
CA TYR A 184 -3.41 14.21 -5.34
C TYR A 184 -4.19 12.99 -4.87
N VAL A 185 -4.05 12.68 -3.57
CA VAL A 185 -4.79 11.62 -2.87
C VAL A 185 -5.45 12.25 -1.65
N VAL A 186 -6.77 12.34 -1.71
CA VAL A 186 -7.61 12.79 -0.61
C VAL A 186 -7.90 11.59 0.29
N VAL A 187 -7.55 11.68 1.56
CA VAL A 187 -7.82 10.61 2.53
C VAL A 187 -8.77 11.12 3.60
N GLU A 188 -9.87 10.44 3.74
CA GLU A 188 -10.88 10.67 4.76
C GLU A 188 -10.85 9.56 5.80
N VAL A 189 -10.76 9.91 7.08
CA VAL A 189 -10.62 8.96 8.18
C VAL A 189 -11.90 8.90 9.00
N LYS A 190 -12.50 7.72 9.11
CA LYS A 190 -13.73 7.50 9.87
C LYS A 190 -13.51 6.47 10.99
N ILE A 191 -13.71 6.86 12.23
CA ILE A 191 -13.65 5.93 13.39
C ILE A 191 -14.88 5.03 13.53
N LYS A 192 -15.93 5.32 12.76
CA LYS A 192 -17.19 4.59 12.72
C LYS A 192 -17.28 3.73 11.47
N GLU A 193 -18.37 2.97 11.42
CA GLU A 193 -18.74 2.22 10.22
C GLU A 193 -18.93 3.15 9.01
N PHE A 194 -18.45 2.71 7.84
CA PHE A 194 -18.65 3.37 6.54
C PHE A 194 -20.14 3.60 6.25
N LYS A 195 -20.47 4.75 5.69
CA LYS A 195 -21.82 5.09 5.23
C LYS A 195 -21.78 5.64 3.81
N SER A 196 -22.83 5.35 3.03
CA SER A 196 -22.92 5.79 1.62
C SER A 196 -22.78 7.31 1.43
N ARG A 197 -23.14 8.11 2.43
CA ARG A 197 -22.95 9.58 2.40
C ARG A 197 -21.48 10.01 2.38
N ASP A 198 -20.57 9.16 2.89
CA ASP A 198 -19.14 9.47 2.94
C ASP A 198 -18.55 9.55 1.53
N ILE A 199 -19.15 8.83 0.56
CA ILE A 199 -18.83 8.92 -0.87
C ILE A 199 -19.12 10.32 -1.42
N GLY A 200 -20.25 10.92 -1.04
CA GLY A 200 -20.61 12.28 -1.49
C GLY A 200 -19.64 13.33 -0.95
N GLN A 201 -19.23 13.20 0.30
CA GLN A 201 -18.26 14.10 0.93
C GLN A 201 -16.90 14.03 0.21
N ILE A 202 -16.31 12.82 0.10
CA ILE A 202 -15.00 12.68 -0.54
C ILE A 202 -15.04 13.03 -2.03
N GLY A 203 -16.14 12.71 -2.74
CA GLY A 203 -16.34 13.11 -4.13
C GLY A 203 -16.33 14.62 -4.31
N THR A 204 -16.95 15.36 -3.38
CA THR A 204 -16.89 16.82 -3.37
C THR A 204 -15.45 17.32 -3.18
N TYR A 205 -14.69 16.75 -2.25
CA TYR A 205 -13.30 17.13 -2.01
C TYR A 205 -12.40 16.82 -3.22
N ILE A 206 -12.59 15.68 -3.89
CA ILE A 206 -11.87 15.34 -5.13
C ILE A 206 -12.09 16.43 -6.19
N ASN A 207 -13.35 16.83 -6.42
CA ASN A 207 -13.68 17.84 -7.41
C ASN A 207 -13.07 19.21 -7.08
N ILE A 208 -13.08 19.61 -5.81
CA ILE A 208 -12.47 20.87 -5.38
C ILE A 208 -10.95 20.84 -5.56
N VAL A 209 -10.29 19.73 -5.20
CA VAL A 209 -8.85 19.59 -5.41
C VAL A 209 -8.51 19.62 -6.90
N ASP A 210 -9.31 18.96 -7.74
CA ASP A 210 -9.14 18.96 -9.20
C ASP A 210 -9.34 20.35 -9.83
N ASP A 211 -10.23 21.16 -9.27
CA ASP A 211 -10.55 22.47 -9.83
C ASP A 211 -9.59 23.58 -9.34
N ILE A 212 -9.19 23.53 -8.07
CA ILE A 212 -8.51 24.66 -7.42
C ILE A 212 -7.07 24.36 -6.99
N VAL A 213 -6.75 23.12 -6.64
CA VAL A 213 -5.46 22.78 -5.97
C VAL A 213 -4.47 22.17 -6.94
N LYS A 214 -4.88 21.22 -7.78
CA LYS A 214 -3.99 20.54 -8.71
C LYS A 214 -3.55 21.44 -9.86
N MET A 215 -2.41 21.09 -10.47
CA MET A 215 -1.94 21.72 -11.71
C MET A 215 -2.52 20.99 -12.94
N ASP A 216 -2.53 21.64 -14.08
CA ASP A 216 -2.99 21.06 -15.37
C ASP A 216 -2.22 19.79 -15.76
N SER A 217 -0.97 19.68 -15.31
CA SER A 217 -0.10 18.52 -15.54
C SER A 217 -0.44 17.31 -14.66
N ASP A 218 -1.21 17.51 -13.59
CA ASP A 218 -1.55 16.45 -12.65
C ASP A 218 -2.70 15.59 -13.18
N GLY A 219 -2.64 14.32 -12.84
CA GLY A 219 -3.72 13.37 -13.08
C GLY A 219 -4.97 13.66 -12.24
N LYS A 220 -6.03 12.92 -12.50
CA LYS A 220 -7.26 12.98 -11.71
C LYS A 220 -6.98 12.63 -10.26
N THR A 221 -7.43 13.47 -9.34
CA THR A 221 -7.32 13.22 -7.89
C THR A 221 -8.09 11.96 -7.50
N ILE A 222 -7.52 11.13 -6.64
CA ILE A 222 -8.17 9.93 -6.09
C ILE A 222 -8.55 10.10 -4.63
N GLY A 223 -9.61 9.42 -4.20
CA GLY A 223 -10.09 9.43 -2.82
C GLY A 223 -9.90 8.08 -2.14
N LEU A 224 -9.47 8.11 -0.88
CA LEU A 224 -9.39 6.94 -0.01
C LEU A 224 -10.22 7.17 1.25
N ILE A 225 -11.17 6.28 1.54
CA ILE A 225 -11.92 6.30 2.80
C ILE A 225 -11.39 5.21 3.71
N ILE A 226 -10.73 5.60 4.77
CA ILE A 226 -10.22 4.69 5.79
C ILE A 226 -11.22 4.65 6.94
N CYS A 227 -11.90 3.54 7.12
CA CYS A 227 -12.92 3.36 8.16
C CYS A 227 -12.60 2.16 9.06
N LYS A 228 -13.09 2.22 10.30
CA LYS A 228 -12.90 1.13 11.28
C LYS A 228 -13.66 -0.13 10.90
N GLU A 229 -14.87 0.03 10.39
CA GLU A 229 -15.78 -1.06 10.02
C GLU A 229 -16.50 -0.71 8.72
N LYS A 230 -16.82 -1.72 7.92
CA LYS A 230 -17.62 -1.55 6.69
C LYS A 230 -18.48 -2.77 6.40
N ASN A 231 -19.65 -2.53 5.84
CA ASN A 231 -20.40 -3.56 5.14
C ASN A 231 -19.91 -3.62 3.69
N ASN A 232 -19.24 -4.69 3.31
CA ASN A 232 -18.61 -4.83 1.98
C ASN A 232 -19.63 -4.70 0.84
N VAL A 233 -20.85 -5.18 1.01
CA VAL A 233 -21.89 -5.08 -0.03
C VAL A 233 -22.31 -3.62 -0.22
N LEU A 234 -22.59 -2.92 0.88
CA LEU A 234 -22.95 -1.49 0.84
C LEU A 234 -21.80 -0.65 0.29
N ALA A 235 -20.58 -0.88 0.72
CA ALA A 235 -19.37 -0.17 0.25
C ALA A 235 -19.21 -0.34 -1.26
N LYS A 236 -19.32 -1.57 -1.77
CA LYS A 236 -19.23 -1.85 -3.22
C LYS A 236 -20.28 -1.07 -4.03
N TYR A 237 -21.54 -1.07 -3.60
CA TYR A 237 -22.57 -0.33 -4.31
C TYR A 237 -22.37 1.18 -4.22
N ALA A 238 -21.99 1.69 -3.06
CA ALA A 238 -21.76 3.11 -2.85
C ALA A 238 -20.55 3.62 -3.67
N VAL A 239 -19.43 2.92 -3.65
CA VAL A 239 -18.24 3.25 -4.44
C VAL A 239 -18.56 3.21 -5.94
N ASN A 240 -19.23 2.16 -6.42
CA ASN A 240 -19.58 2.03 -7.83
C ASN A 240 -20.64 3.05 -8.31
N SER A 241 -21.33 3.73 -7.41
CA SER A 241 -22.28 4.81 -7.77
C SER A 241 -21.59 6.17 -8.00
N SER A 242 -20.32 6.29 -7.64
CA SER A 242 -19.55 7.53 -7.83
C SER A 242 -18.93 7.59 -9.23
N ASN A 243 -18.91 8.79 -9.79
CA ASN A 243 -18.14 9.10 -11.00
C ASN A 243 -16.69 9.49 -10.67
N GLU A 244 -16.39 9.73 -9.39
CA GLU A 244 -15.06 10.06 -8.93
C GLU A 244 -14.28 8.80 -8.54
N PRO A 245 -12.95 8.76 -8.75
CA PRO A 245 -12.12 7.60 -8.41
C PRO A 245 -11.96 7.47 -6.90
N ILE A 246 -12.60 6.48 -6.30
CA ILE A 246 -12.67 6.27 -4.85
C ILE A 246 -12.38 4.80 -4.50
N ALA A 247 -11.69 4.61 -3.36
CA ALA A 247 -11.50 3.32 -2.70
C ALA A 247 -11.80 3.39 -1.19
#